data_ed56fd59e65a7a68d5885b31c5160c93
#
_entry.id   ed56fd59e65a7a68d5885b31c5160c93
#
_cell.length_a   1.000
_cell.length_b   1.000
_cell.length_c   1.000
_cell.angle_alpha   90.00
_cell.angle_beta   90.00
_cell.angle_gamma   90.00
#
_symmetry.space_group_name_H-M   'P 1'
#
loop_
_entity.id
_entity.type
_entity.pdbx_description
1 polymer ?
#
loop_
_entity_poly.entity_id
_entity_poly.type
_entity_poly.pdbx_seq_one_letter_code
_entity_poly.pdbx_strand_id
1 'polypeptide(L)'
;MKFQCYTLGCKANQYETQALERQLLALGHEQADRDCDLLIVNTCTVTAVADRKNRTLIRRLRRENPNAVLGVCGCYAQLKSDEVRALDVDVIGRSGGREAFLQNLLHAARERAPIVAVDEALRRPEFEELPAGGLAARTRAMLKVQDGCCNFCTYCIIPYARGPVRSLPLARAVALAEGLAADG
;
A
#
# COMPACT_ATOMS: atom_id res chain seq x y z
N MET A 1 -18.63 4.78 -2.25
CA MET A 1 -17.77 4.89 -3.45
C MET A 1 -17.30 3.49 -3.85
N LYS A 2 -17.15 3.25 -5.14
CA LYS A 2 -16.56 2.01 -5.67
C LYS A 2 -15.04 2.12 -5.73
N PHE A 3 -14.33 1.07 -5.36
CA PHE A 3 -12.87 1.07 -5.37
C PHE A 3 -12.29 -0.20 -5.99
N GLN A 4 -11.05 -0.07 -6.48
CA GLN A 4 -10.24 -1.21 -6.93
C GLN A 4 -8.79 -1.04 -6.50
N CYS A 5 -8.19 -2.14 -6.01
CA CYS A 5 -6.80 -2.18 -5.56
C CYS A 5 -5.95 -3.05 -6.49
N TYR A 6 -4.77 -2.55 -6.81
CA TYR A 6 -3.76 -3.25 -7.59
C TYR A 6 -2.48 -3.42 -6.76
N THR A 7 -1.99 -4.64 -6.69
CA THR A 7 -0.75 -4.94 -5.96
C THR A 7 0.35 -5.37 -6.92
N LEU A 8 1.43 -4.61 -6.92
CA LEU A 8 2.67 -4.99 -7.58
C LEU A 8 3.73 -5.25 -6.53
N GLY A 9 4.34 -6.44 -6.52
CA GLY A 9 5.48 -6.72 -5.64
C GLY A 9 5.37 -7.95 -4.74
N CYS A 10 5.86 -7.81 -3.51
CA CYS A 10 6.08 -8.90 -2.57
C CYS A 10 4.87 -9.20 -1.67
N LYS A 11 5.01 -10.20 -0.81
CA LYS A 11 3.98 -10.58 0.18
C LYS A 11 3.61 -9.45 1.14
N ALA A 12 4.57 -8.61 1.53
CA ALA A 12 4.29 -7.44 2.36
C ALA A 12 3.34 -6.46 1.65
N ASN A 13 3.56 -6.18 0.35
CA ASN A 13 2.63 -5.34 -0.42
C ASN A 13 1.23 -5.97 -0.52
N GLN A 14 1.14 -7.30 -0.67
CA GLN A 14 -0.16 -7.99 -0.70
C GLN A 14 -0.90 -7.84 0.63
N TYR A 15 -0.22 -8.05 1.75
CA TYR A 15 -0.78 -7.85 3.09
C TYR A 15 -1.28 -6.41 3.30
N GLU A 16 -0.46 -5.43 2.93
CA GLU A 16 -0.78 -4.01 3.05
C GLU A 16 -1.98 -3.61 2.18
N THR A 17 -2.10 -4.16 0.97
CA THR A 17 -3.26 -3.94 0.10
C THR A 17 -4.52 -4.55 0.70
N GLN A 18 -4.45 -5.78 1.22
CA GLN A 18 -5.59 -6.41 1.88
C GLN A 18 -6.08 -5.61 3.09
N ALA A 19 -5.16 -5.03 3.85
CA ALA A 19 -5.53 -4.15 4.96
C ALA A 19 -6.25 -2.88 4.49
N LEU A 20 -5.82 -2.26 3.39
CA LEU A 20 -6.51 -1.12 2.77
C LEU A 20 -7.92 -1.50 2.28
N GLU A 21 -8.05 -2.65 1.61
CA GLU A 21 -9.34 -3.17 1.13
C GLU A 21 -10.31 -3.38 2.29
N ARG A 22 -9.85 -4.01 3.38
CA ARG A 22 -10.68 -4.21 4.59
C ARG A 22 -11.12 -2.90 5.23
N GLN A 23 -10.23 -1.91 5.32
CA GLN A 23 -10.56 -0.60 5.88
C GLN A 23 -11.61 0.12 5.00
N LEU A 24 -11.48 0.07 3.68
CA LEU A 24 -12.45 0.65 2.75
C LEU A 24 -13.82 -0.03 2.86
N LEU A 25 -13.86 -1.36 2.95
CA LEU A 25 -15.10 -2.11 3.15
C LEU A 25 -15.75 -1.77 4.50
N ALA A 26 -14.96 -1.68 5.57
CA ALA A 26 -15.46 -1.27 6.90
C ALA A 26 -16.03 0.15 6.93
N LEU A 27 -15.54 1.04 6.05
CA LEU A 27 -16.08 2.39 5.86
C LEU A 27 -17.31 2.43 4.93
N GLY A 28 -17.82 1.28 4.48
CA GLY A 28 -18.99 1.17 3.63
C GLY A 28 -18.71 1.44 2.14
N HIS A 29 -17.47 1.36 1.70
CA HIS A 29 -17.12 1.41 0.28
C HIS A 29 -17.26 0.01 -0.35
N GLU A 30 -17.47 -0.04 -1.66
CA GLU A 30 -17.71 -1.28 -2.41
C GLU A 30 -16.51 -1.59 -3.32
N GLN A 31 -16.03 -2.84 -3.28
CA GLN A 31 -15.01 -3.31 -4.22
C GLN A 31 -15.69 -3.62 -5.57
N ALA A 32 -15.11 -3.09 -6.66
CA ALA A 32 -15.66 -3.24 -8.00
C ALA A 32 -14.54 -3.42 -9.03
N ASP A 33 -14.88 -4.05 -10.16
CA ASP A 33 -13.93 -4.26 -11.27
C ASP A 33 -14.03 -3.17 -12.35
N ARG A 34 -15.08 -2.35 -12.30
CA ARG A 34 -15.36 -1.29 -13.29
C ARG A 34 -16.02 -0.09 -12.61
N ASP A 35 -15.95 1.04 -13.30
CA ASP A 35 -16.59 2.30 -12.88
C ASP A 35 -16.25 2.68 -11.44
N CYS A 36 -14.94 2.58 -11.13
CA CYS A 36 -14.42 2.88 -9.79
C CYS A 36 -14.23 4.38 -9.60
N ASP A 37 -14.62 4.86 -8.42
CA ASP A 37 -14.34 6.21 -7.96
C ASP A 37 -12.91 6.34 -7.44
N LEU A 38 -12.37 5.25 -6.86
CA LEU A 38 -11.05 5.17 -6.25
C LEU A 38 -10.24 4.02 -6.87
N LEU A 39 -9.03 4.33 -7.32
CA LEU A 39 -8.05 3.34 -7.79
C LEU A 39 -6.80 3.42 -6.93
N ILE A 40 -6.36 2.29 -6.41
CA ILE A 40 -5.20 2.21 -5.51
C ILE A 40 -4.15 1.28 -6.13
N VAL A 41 -2.91 1.78 -6.26
CA VAL A 41 -1.78 0.97 -6.74
C VAL A 41 -0.71 0.91 -5.65
N ASN A 42 -0.52 -0.28 -5.06
CA ASN A 42 0.57 -0.54 -4.12
C ASN A 42 1.78 -1.08 -4.90
N THR A 43 2.85 -0.31 -4.92
CA THR A 43 3.97 -0.43 -5.86
C THR A 43 5.22 -1.06 -5.26
N CYS A 44 6.04 -1.66 -6.10
CA CYS A 44 7.34 -2.26 -5.77
C CYS A 44 8.46 -1.66 -6.62
N THR A 45 9.70 -1.63 -6.12
CA THR A 45 10.87 -1.11 -6.83
C THR A 45 12.13 -1.95 -6.62
N VAL A 46 11.98 -3.23 -6.27
CA VAL A 46 13.13 -4.13 -6.06
C VAL A 46 13.84 -4.53 -7.36
N THR A 47 13.23 -4.24 -8.52
CA THR A 47 13.82 -4.46 -9.84
C THR A 47 13.39 -3.39 -10.83
N ALA A 48 14.24 -3.13 -11.85
CA ALA A 48 13.89 -2.22 -12.95
C ALA A 48 12.65 -2.68 -13.74
N VAL A 49 12.40 -3.99 -13.79
CA VAL A 49 11.19 -4.56 -14.40
C VAL A 49 9.95 -4.18 -13.60
N ALA A 50 10.04 -4.20 -12.27
CA ALA A 50 8.95 -3.76 -11.40
C ALA A 50 8.62 -2.27 -11.65
N ASP A 51 9.62 -1.41 -11.74
CA ASP A 51 9.43 0.02 -12.03
C ASP A 51 8.71 0.25 -13.36
N ARG A 52 9.10 -0.50 -14.41
CA ARG A 52 8.42 -0.42 -15.71
C ARG A 52 6.96 -0.86 -15.60
N LYS A 53 6.69 -1.96 -14.91
CA LYS A 53 5.31 -2.44 -14.69
C LYS A 53 4.46 -1.43 -13.94
N ASN A 54 5.02 -0.78 -12.89
CA ASN A 54 4.34 0.28 -12.17
C ASN A 54 3.90 1.40 -13.12
N ARG A 55 4.85 1.98 -13.87
CA ARG A 55 4.56 3.09 -14.79
C ARG A 55 3.54 2.72 -15.87
N THR A 56 3.65 1.51 -16.41
CA THR A 56 2.70 1.02 -17.42
C THR A 56 1.29 0.89 -16.85
N LEU A 57 1.16 0.30 -15.65
CA LEU A 57 -0.13 0.14 -14.99
C LEU A 57 -0.75 1.50 -14.65
N ILE A 58 0.00 2.39 -14.00
CA ILE A 58 -0.48 3.72 -13.59
C ILE A 58 -0.99 4.52 -14.82
N ARG A 59 -0.20 4.59 -15.91
CA ARG A 59 -0.62 5.27 -17.14
C ARG A 59 -1.88 4.66 -17.75
N ARG A 60 -1.98 3.33 -17.75
CA ARG A 60 -3.17 2.64 -18.24
C ARG A 60 -4.39 3.00 -17.40
N LEU A 61 -4.30 2.91 -16.08
CA LEU A 61 -5.40 3.21 -15.17
C LEU A 61 -5.88 4.66 -15.31
N ARG A 62 -4.97 5.63 -15.38
CA ARG A 62 -5.34 7.04 -15.59
C ARG A 62 -6.05 7.25 -16.92
N ARG A 63 -5.56 6.65 -18.02
CA ARG A 63 -6.17 6.77 -19.34
C ARG A 63 -7.57 6.13 -19.38
N GLU A 64 -7.75 4.98 -18.75
CA GLU A 64 -9.01 4.24 -18.75
C GLU A 64 -10.03 4.82 -17.77
N ASN A 65 -9.58 5.54 -16.74
CA ASN A 65 -10.42 6.12 -15.68
C ASN A 65 -10.03 7.58 -15.40
N PRO A 66 -10.28 8.51 -16.32
CA PRO A 66 -9.81 9.90 -16.18
C PRO A 66 -10.42 10.65 -14.99
N ASN A 67 -11.61 10.25 -14.54
CA ASN A 67 -12.35 10.89 -13.45
C ASN A 67 -12.16 10.22 -12.08
N ALA A 68 -11.58 9.02 -12.03
CA ALA A 68 -11.31 8.33 -10.78
C ALA A 68 -10.16 8.99 -10.02
N VAL A 69 -10.20 8.96 -8.69
CA VAL A 69 -9.06 9.35 -7.87
C VAL A 69 -8.05 8.20 -7.86
N LEU A 70 -6.86 8.46 -8.37
CA LEU A 70 -5.76 7.50 -8.47
C LEU A 70 -4.75 7.72 -7.36
N GLY A 71 -4.70 6.79 -6.41
CA GLY A 71 -3.71 6.78 -5.33
C GLY A 71 -2.61 5.76 -5.59
N VAL A 72 -1.37 6.17 -5.42
CA VAL A 72 -0.18 5.31 -5.58
C VAL A 72 0.63 5.32 -4.29
N CYS A 73 0.94 4.15 -3.75
CA CYS A 73 1.76 4.00 -2.55
C CYS A 73 2.77 2.85 -2.71
N GLY A 74 3.55 2.58 -1.67
CA GLY A 74 4.52 1.48 -1.67
C GLY A 74 5.95 1.92 -2.00
N CYS A 75 6.83 0.94 -2.25
CA CYS A 75 8.26 1.18 -2.34
C CYS A 75 8.69 2.07 -3.53
N TYR A 76 8.02 1.96 -4.68
CA TYR A 76 8.31 2.80 -5.83
C TYR A 76 7.88 4.25 -5.57
N ALA A 77 6.67 4.46 -5.05
CA ALA A 77 6.19 5.78 -4.66
C ALA A 77 7.07 6.42 -3.59
N GLN A 78 7.58 5.63 -2.64
CA GLN A 78 8.50 6.09 -1.60
C GLN A 78 9.81 6.65 -2.14
N LEU A 79 10.41 5.97 -3.10
CA LEU A 79 11.77 6.30 -3.56
C LEU A 79 11.79 7.17 -4.83
N LYS A 80 10.69 7.17 -5.58
CA LYS A 80 10.59 7.83 -6.89
C LYS A 80 9.32 8.65 -7.00
N SER A 81 9.01 9.41 -5.96
CA SER A 81 7.78 10.21 -5.88
C SER A 81 7.64 11.20 -7.04
N ASP A 82 8.74 11.79 -7.52
CA ASP A 82 8.71 12.73 -8.66
C ASP A 82 8.38 12.01 -9.98
N GLU A 83 8.90 10.80 -10.19
CA GLU A 83 8.51 9.98 -11.34
C GLU A 83 7.01 9.63 -11.28
N VAL A 84 6.48 9.32 -10.09
CA VAL A 84 5.06 9.02 -9.89
C VAL A 84 4.20 10.24 -10.10
N ARG A 85 4.62 11.41 -9.60
CA ARG A 85 3.92 12.69 -9.82
C ARG A 85 3.75 13.01 -11.30
N ALA A 86 4.77 12.75 -12.11
CA ALA A 86 4.72 12.95 -13.56
C ALA A 86 3.76 12.00 -14.30
N LEU A 87 3.11 11.06 -13.61
CA LEU A 87 2.12 10.12 -14.17
C LEU A 87 0.67 10.55 -13.92
N ASP A 88 0.42 11.78 -13.52
CA ASP A 88 -0.91 12.34 -13.26
C ASP A 88 -1.67 11.54 -12.18
N VAL A 89 -1.04 11.42 -11.01
CA VAL A 89 -1.55 10.71 -9.84
C VAL A 89 -2.10 11.71 -8.83
N ASP A 90 -3.28 11.46 -8.28
CA ASP A 90 -3.94 12.37 -7.33
C ASP A 90 -3.35 12.26 -5.93
N VAL A 91 -3.01 11.04 -5.47
CA VAL A 91 -2.46 10.83 -4.14
C VAL A 91 -1.20 9.97 -4.21
N ILE A 92 -0.09 10.51 -3.69
CA ILE A 92 1.16 9.77 -3.57
C ILE A 92 1.44 9.53 -2.09
N GLY A 93 1.47 8.25 -1.70
CA GLY A 93 1.74 7.81 -0.34
C GLY A 93 3.06 7.06 -0.22
N ARG A 94 3.55 6.99 1.02
CA ARG A 94 4.77 6.30 1.40
C ARG A 94 4.63 4.77 1.40
N SER A 95 5.71 4.06 1.70
CA SER A 95 5.74 2.60 1.84
C SER A 95 5.14 2.07 3.16
N GLY A 96 4.77 2.95 4.09
CA GLY A 96 4.02 2.71 5.33
C GLY A 96 2.92 3.75 5.49
N GLY A 97 2.27 3.84 6.67
CA GLY A 97 1.24 4.83 6.96
C GLY A 97 -0.02 4.63 6.12
N ARG A 98 -0.53 3.40 6.10
CA ARG A 98 -1.70 3.03 5.28
C ARG A 98 -2.96 3.77 5.67
N GLU A 99 -3.15 4.00 6.96
CA GLU A 99 -4.28 4.80 7.45
C GLU A 99 -4.21 6.24 6.95
N ALA A 100 -3.07 6.92 7.10
CA ALA A 100 -2.89 8.27 6.59
C ALA A 100 -3.05 8.35 5.06
N PHE A 101 -2.55 7.35 4.34
CA PHE A 101 -2.74 7.26 2.89
C PHE A 101 -4.23 7.15 2.52
N LEU A 102 -4.98 6.32 3.25
CA LEU A 102 -6.43 6.17 3.04
C LEU A 102 -7.18 7.48 3.31
N GLN A 103 -6.85 8.18 4.40
CA GLN A 103 -7.44 9.49 4.72
C GLN A 103 -7.16 10.52 3.61
N ASN A 104 -5.93 10.56 3.11
CA ASN A 104 -5.56 11.44 2.00
C ASN A 104 -6.32 11.08 0.71
N LEU A 105 -6.52 9.79 0.43
CA LEU A 105 -7.28 9.33 -0.73
C LEU A 105 -8.75 9.77 -0.66
N LEU A 106 -9.38 9.59 0.51
CA LEU A 106 -10.76 10.01 0.75
C LEU A 106 -10.92 11.54 0.73
N HIS A 107 -9.92 12.26 1.23
CA HIS A 107 -9.88 13.73 1.14
C HIS A 107 -9.77 14.19 -0.32
N ALA A 108 -8.83 13.63 -1.09
CA ALA A 108 -8.67 13.96 -2.50
C ALA A 108 -9.94 13.64 -3.33
N ALA A 109 -10.69 12.61 -2.95
CA ALA A 109 -11.96 12.28 -3.60
C ALA A 109 -13.05 13.34 -3.37
N ARG A 110 -13.00 14.05 -2.23
CA ARG A 110 -13.95 15.12 -1.88
C ARG A 110 -13.54 16.46 -2.49
N GLU A 111 -12.27 16.83 -2.29
CA GLU A 111 -11.76 18.17 -2.59
C GLU A 111 -11.15 18.30 -3.99
N ARG A 112 -10.92 17.18 -4.68
CA ARG A 112 -10.25 17.13 -6.00
C ARG A 112 -8.88 17.82 -6.03
N ALA A 113 -8.15 17.77 -4.90
CA ALA A 113 -6.83 18.36 -4.73
C ALA A 113 -5.76 17.26 -4.65
N PRO A 114 -4.66 17.36 -5.41
CA PRO A 114 -3.58 16.37 -5.35
C PRO A 114 -2.80 16.44 -4.04
N ILE A 115 -2.43 15.29 -3.47
CA ILE A 115 -1.72 15.17 -2.21
C ILE A 115 -0.45 14.32 -2.38
N VAL A 116 0.69 14.85 -1.95
CA VAL A 116 1.95 14.10 -1.87
C VAL A 116 2.37 13.99 -0.41
N ALA A 117 2.31 12.77 0.14
CA ALA A 117 2.61 12.48 1.53
C ALA A 117 3.70 11.39 1.63
N VAL A 118 4.91 11.76 1.29
CA VAL A 118 6.10 10.91 1.37
C VAL A 118 7.04 11.45 2.44
N ASP A 119 7.47 10.57 3.34
CA ASP A 119 8.39 10.87 4.44
C ASP A 119 9.77 10.26 4.20
N GLU A 120 10.69 10.52 5.14
CA GLU A 120 12.00 9.89 5.15
C GLU A 120 11.91 8.51 5.83
N ALA A 121 11.90 7.43 5.04
CA ALA A 121 11.68 6.07 5.52
C ALA A 121 12.66 5.65 6.64
N LEU A 122 13.92 6.11 6.59
CA LEU A 122 14.95 5.78 7.58
C LEU A 122 14.67 6.34 8.99
N ARG A 123 13.78 7.32 9.12
CA ARG A 123 13.40 7.95 10.39
C ARG A 123 12.15 7.37 11.04
N ARG A 124 11.56 6.32 10.50
CA ARG A 124 10.34 5.71 11.06
C ARG A 124 10.65 4.94 12.33
N PRO A 125 10.10 5.32 13.49
CA PRO A 125 10.41 4.67 14.76
C PRO A 125 9.57 3.43 15.04
N GLU A 126 8.34 3.37 14.53
CA GLU A 126 7.34 2.39 14.97
C GLU A 126 6.92 1.41 13.88
N PHE A 127 6.51 0.21 14.31
CA PHE A 127 5.86 -0.76 13.46
C PHE A 127 4.40 -0.34 13.20
N GLU A 128 3.98 -0.34 11.94
CA GLU A 128 2.59 -0.09 11.58
C GLU A 128 1.80 -1.39 11.72
N GLU A 129 0.95 -1.45 12.74
CA GLU A 129 0.00 -2.54 12.91
C GLU A 129 -1.19 -2.31 11.97
N LEU A 130 -1.43 -3.25 11.08
CA LEU A 130 -2.54 -3.23 10.13
C LEU A 130 -3.54 -4.34 10.47
N PRO A 131 -4.84 -4.18 10.15
CA PRO A 131 -5.83 -5.23 10.36
C PRO A 131 -5.36 -6.54 9.73
N ALA A 132 -5.12 -7.57 10.56
CA ALA A 132 -4.83 -8.92 10.10
C ALA A 132 -6.09 -9.57 9.52
N GLY A 133 -5.91 -10.53 8.64
CA GLY A 133 -7.00 -11.34 8.11
C GLY A 133 -6.82 -11.63 6.62
N GLY A 134 -7.18 -12.85 6.24
CA GLY A 134 -7.26 -13.26 4.84
C GLY A 134 -8.46 -12.62 4.15
N LEU A 135 -8.38 -12.43 2.84
CA LEU A 135 -9.57 -12.28 2.02
C LEU A 135 -10.29 -13.64 2.05
N ALA A 136 -11.62 -13.64 2.18
CA ALA A 136 -12.46 -14.83 2.24
C ALA A 136 -12.25 -15.83 1.08
N ALA A 137 -11.57 -15.41 0.01
CA ALA A 137 -11.25 -16.23 -1.16
C ALA A 137 -9.88 -16.93 -1.10
N ARG A 138 -9.09 -16.81 0.00
CA ARG A 138 -7.74 -17.38 0.08
C ARG A 138 -7.63 -18.40 1.21
N THR A 139 -7.04 -19.55 0.90
CA THR A 139 -6.77 -20.65 1.84
C THR A 139 -5.61 -20.39 2.81
N ARG A 140 -4.92 -19.25 2.70
CA ARG A 140 -3.78 -18.90 3.57
C ARG A 140 -3.89 -17.46 4.03
N ALA A 141 -3.89 -17.26 5.34
CA ALA A 141 -3.75 -15.95 5.94
C ALA A 141 -2.28 -15.47 5.92
N MET A 142 -2.10 -14.16 5.93
CA MET A 142 -0.78 -13.53 6.07
C MET A 142 -0.76 -12.70 7.35
N LEU A 143 0.31 -12.85 8.13
CA LEU A 143 0.59 -12.04 9.30
C LEU A 143 1.95 -11.35 9.10
N LYS A 144 1.95 -10.02 9.07
CA LYS A 144 3.17 -9.21 9.00
C LYS A 144 3.66 -8.95 10.41
N VAL A 145 4.76 -9.57 10.80
CA VAL A 145 5.34 -9.44 12.15
C VAL A 145 6.55 -8.50 12.20
N GLN A 146 7.11 -8.15 11.03
CA GLN A 146 8.29 -7.29 10.92
C GLN A 146 8.26 -6.49 9.62
N ASP A 147 8.85 -5.29 9.64
CA ASP A 147 9.06 -4.45 8.46
C ASP A 147 10.42 -3.76 8.52
N GLY A 148 10.95 -3.41 7.33
CA GLY A 148 12.25 -2.76 7.20
C GLY A 148 13.45 -3.69 7.30
N CYS A 149 14.65 -3.14 7.20
CA CYS A 149 15.91 -3.89 7.29
C CYS A 149 17.07 -2.95 7.64
N CYS A 150 18.02 -3.42 8.45
CA CYS A 150 19.23 -2.68 8.83
C CYS A 150 20.53 -3.26 8.25
N ASN A 151 20.47 -4.24 7.36
CA ASN A 151 21.68 -4.90 6.82
C ASN A 151 22.41 -4.09 5.75
N PHE A 152 21.72 -3.19 5.05
CA PHE A 152 22.30 -2.34 3.99
C PHE A 152 23.18 -3.10 2.99
N CYS A 153 22.75 -4.31 2.57
CA CYS A 153 23.45 -5.07 1.53
C CYS A 153 23.61 -4.21 0.27
N THR A 154 24.74 -4.29 -0.40
CA THR A 154 25.12 -3.40 -1.53
C THR A 154 24.14 -3.35 -2.68
N TYR A 155 23.38 -4.41 -2.89
CA TYR A 155 22.37 -4.54 -3.96
C TYR A 155 20.93 -4.29 -3.48
N CYS A 156 20.71 -4.04 -2.18
CA CYS A 156 19.36 -4.07 -1.60
C CYS A 156 18.80 -2.67 -1.35
N ILE A 157 17.63 -2.41 -1.91
CA ILE A 157 16.92 -1.14 -1.78
C ILE A 157 16.01 -1.08 -0.54
N ILE A 158 15.79 -2.21 0.15
CA ILE A 158 14.78 -2.32 1.23
C ILE A 158 15.01 -1.35 2.39
N PRO A 159 16.23 -1.13 2.93
CA PRO A 159 16.45 -0.15 3.99
C PRO A 159 15.96 1.25 3.61
N TYR A 160 16.23 1.67 2.40
CA TYR A 160 15.85 2.99 1.89
C TYR A 160 14.36 3.11 1.60
N ALA A 161 13.73 2.03 1.12
CA ALA A 161 12.32 2.02 0.79
C ALA A 161 11.41 1.87 2.02
N ARG A 162 11.82 1.02 2.99
CA ARG A 162 10.98 0.64 4.14
C ARG A 162 11.50 1.15 5.49
N GLY A 163 12.75 1.61 5.54
CA GLY A 163 13.39 2.09 6.75
C GLY A 163 13.99 0.99 7.63
N PRO A 164 14.33 1.32 8.90
CA PRO A 164 14.96 0.39 9.84
C PRO A 164 14.01 -0.76 10.21
N VAL A 165 14.58 -1.81 10.79
CA VAL A 165 13.80 -2.96 11.31
C VAL A 165 12.85 -2.48 12.41
N ARG A 166 11.59 -2.82 12.28
CA ARG A 166 10.54 -2.62 13.28
C ARG A 166 9.72 -3.89 13.38
N SER A 167 9.42 -4.31 14.58
CA SER A 167 8.73 -5.58 14.84
C SER A 167 7.44 -5.36 15.60
N LEU A 168 6.44 -6.18 15.29
CA LEU A 168 5.22 -6.30 16.07
C LEU A 168 5.57 -6.92 17.42
N PRO A 169 5.11 -6.39 18.56
CA PRO A 169 5.31 -7.01 19.86
C PRO A 169 4.78 -8.46 19.87
N LEU A 170 5.53 -9.37 20.50
CA LEU A 170 5.21 -10.82 20.50
C LEU A 170 3.78 -11.12 20.95
N ALA A 171 3.33 -10.50 22.05
CA ALA A 171 1.98 -10.71 22.57
C ALA A 171 0.90 -10.32 21.53
N ARG A 172 1.15 -9.25 20.75
CA ARG A 172 0.22 -8.84 19.68
C ARG A 172 0.26 -9.81 18.50
N ALA A 173 1.46 -10.29 18.13
CA ALA A 173 1.62 -11.28 17.06
C ALA A 173 0.88 -12.58 17.38
N VAL A 174 0.96 -13.06 18.64
CA VAL A 174 0.23 -14.23 19.10
C VAL A 174 -1.27 -14.00 19.05
N ALA A 175 -1.77 -12.90 19.62
CA ALA A 175 -3.20 -12.58 19.61
C ALA A 175 -3.78 -12.49 18.19
N LEU A 176 -3.04 -11.89 17.25
CA LEU A 176 -3.46 -11.84 15.84
C LEU A 176 -3.45 -13.21 15.17
N ALA A 177 -2.47 -14.06 15.49
CA ALA A 177 -2.41 -15.44 14.98
C ALA A 177 -3.57 -16.30 15.51
N GLU A 178 -3.91 -16.18 16.80
CA GLU A 178 -5.06 -16.84 17.41
C GLU A 178 -6.38 -16.39 16.77
N GLY A 179 -6.55 -15.08 16.50
CA GLY A 179 -7.71 -14.57 15.77
C GLY A 179 -7.82 -15.16 14.37
N LEU A 180 -6.71 -15.21 13.62
CA LEU A 180 -6.68 -15.80 12.28
C LEU A 180 -7.02 -17.31 12.31
N ALA A 181 -6.58 -18.04 13.33
CA ALA A 181 -6.89 -19.46 13.50
C ALA A 181 -8.36 -19.70 13.87
N ALA A 182 -8.98 -18.77 14.60
CA ALA A 182 -10.41 -18.84 14.94
C ALA A 182 -11.32 -18.53 13.75
N ASP A 183 -10.85 -17.73 12.82
CA ASP A 183 -11.59 -17.38 11.58
C ASP A 183 -11.56 -18.52 10.52
N GLY A 184 -10.74 -19.56 10.70
CA GLY A 184 -10.61 -20.75 9.84
C GLY A 184 -9.42 -20.65 8.90
#